data_980fb4f465892d765e6357ba5306caa8
#
_entry.id   980fb4f465892d765e6357ba5306caa8
#
_cell.length_a   1.000
_cell.length_b   1.000
_cell.length_c   1.000
_cell.angle_alpha   90.00
_cell.angle_beta   90.00
_cell.angle_gamma   90.00
#
_symmetry.space_group_name_H-M   'P 1'
#
loop_
_entity.id
_entity.type
_entity.pdbx_description
1 polymer ?
#
loop_
_entity_poly.entity_id
_entity_poly.type
_entity_poly.pdbx_seq_one_letter_code
_entity_poly.pdbx_strand_id
1 'polypeptide(L)'
;DGPAIKQAPDTPAISTGAGGNLAYVMYTSGSTGRPKAVAVPQRAITRLVRGAEYADFGPDQVFLQYAPVSFDAATFEIWGPLLNGARLALAAGGKQSLADLGSLISREGVTTLWLTGGLFNAMLDTYPESLKPLRQLLAGGEALSVAHVRKALDMLPGCRLVNGYGPTENTTFSCCYQIAPGDYRNAIPIGAPIANSTAYILDDRMRLLPPGTAGELYVGGDGLAIGYWNDPALTAERFVANPFASGERLYRTGDLA
;
A
#
# COMPACT_ATOMS: atom_id res chain seq x y z
N ASP A 1 -24.88 15.17 -1.16
CA ASP A 1 -24.20 15.35 0.15
C ASP A 1 -23.73 16.78 0.42
N GLY A 2 -23.47 17.64 -0.62
CA GLY A 2 -22.97 19.00 -0.45
C GLY A 2 -23.76 19.91 0.53
N PRO A 3 -25.11 19.92 0.52
CA PRO A 3 -25.88 20.71 1.48
C PRO A 3 -25.72 20.23 2.92
N ALA A 4 -25.68 18.92 3.16
CA ALA A 4 -25.53 18.35 4.50
C ALA A 4 -24.12 18.63 5.09
N ILE A 5 -23.07 18.54 4.25
CA ILE A 5 -21.72 18.87 4.65
C ILE A 5 -21.59 20.35 5.04
N LYS A 6 -22.23 21.26 4.29
CA LYS A 6 -22.23 22.70 4.60
C LYS A 6 -22.96 23.05 5.91
N GLN A 7 -23.84 22.19 6.39
CA GLN A 7 -24.57 22.35 7.64
C GLN A 7 -23.91 21.66 8.83
N ALA A 8 -22.85 20.87 8.58
CA ALA A 8 -22.11 20.21 9.64
C ALA A 8 -21.37 21.25 10.51
N PRO A 9 -21.21 21.00 11.82
CA PRO A 9 -20.46 21.88 12.70
C PRO A 9 -19.02 22.04 12.21
N ASP A 10 -18.52 23.28 12.22
CA ASP A 10 -17.13 23.64 11.85
C ASP A 10 -16.14 23.44 13.02
N THR A 11 -16.57 22.81 14.07
CA THR A 11 -15.75 22.51 15.25
C THR A 11 -15.12 21.12 15.11
N PRO A 12 -13.81 20.96 15.48
CA PRO A 12 -13.18 19.66 15.50
C PRO A 12 -13.97 18.66 16.35
N ALA A 13 -14.19 17.45 15.83
CA ALA A 13 -14.79 16.39 16.60
C ALA A 13 -13.87 16.02 17.79
N ILE A 14 -14.43 15.94 18.99
CA ILE A 14 -13.69 15.41 20.15
C ILE A 14 -13.49 13.93 19.92
N SER A 15 -12.25 13.53 19.67
CA SER A 15 -11.89 12.12 19.52
C SER A 15 -11.55 11.52 20.88
N THR A 16 -12.30 10.47 21.26
CA THR A 16 -11.96 9.59 22.39
C THR A 16 -11.26 8.31 21.91
N GLY A 17 -10.91 8.24 20.62
CA GLY A 17 -10.32 7.07 19.98
C GLY A 17 -8.85 6.88 20.37
N ALA A 18 -8.44 5.62 20.56
CA ALA A 18 -7.06 5.21 20.69
C ALA A 18 -6.57 4.56 19.41
N GLY A 19 -5.25 4.54 19.18
CA GLY A 19 -4.65 3.95 17.98
C GLY A 19 -5.00 2.47 17.76
N GLY A 20 -5.37 1.74 18.82
CA GLY A 20 -5.85 0.37 18.75
C GLY A 20 -7.31 0.20 18.33
N ASN A 21 -8.11 1.28 18.28
CA ASN A 21 -9.50 1.20 17.87
C ASN A 21 -9.61 0.86 16.37
N LEU A 22 -10.68 0.13 16.02
CA LEU A 22 -11.00 -0.18 14.63
C LEU A 22 -11.16 1.10 13.80
N ALA A 23 -10.50 1.15 12.66
CA ALA A 23 -10.67 2.19 11.66
C ALA A 23 -11.65 1.77 10.57
N TYR A 24 -11.41 0.60 9.97
CA TYR A 24 -12.28 0.05 8.92
C TYR A 24 -12.18 -1.49 8.87
N VAL A 25 -13.12 -2.08 8.16
CA VAL A 25 -13.11 -3.49 7.79
C VAL A 25 -13.09 -3.58 6.26
N MET A 26 -12.13 -4.33 5.72
CA MET A 26 -11.96 -4.48 4.27
C MET A 26 -12.01 -5.95 3.88
N TYR A 27 -12.76 -6.26 2.82
CA TYR A 27 -12.87 -7.61 2.32
C TYR A 27 -11.77 -7.92 1.31
N THR A 28 -11.14 -9.08 1.46
CA THR A 28 -10.17 -9.62 0.51
C THR A 28 -10.66 -10.94 -0.05
N SER A 29 -10.19 -11.31 -1.26
CA SER A 29 -10.48 -12.62 -1.84
C SER A 29 -9.80 -13.71 -0.99
N GLY A 30 -10.60 -14.59 -0.38
CA GLY A 30 -10.07 -15.71 0.37
C GLY A 30 -9.58 -16.85 -0.54
N SER A 31 -8.50 -17.53 -0.16
CA SER A 31 -8.00 -18.73 -0.86
C SER A 31 -9.02 -19.87 -0.93
N THR A 32 -10.04 -19.85 -0.06
CA THR A 32 -11.16 -20.81 -0.02
C THR A 32 -12.37 -20.36 -0.83
N GLY A 33 -12.28 -19.26 -1.59
CA GLY A 33 -13.39 -18.68 -2.37
C GLY A 33 -14.37 -17.84 -1.53
N ARG A 34 -14.27 -17.81 -0.21
CA ARG A 34 -15.06 -16.91 0.64
C ARG A 34 -14.28 -15.66 0.96
N PRO A 35 -14.86 -14.45 0.77
CA PRO A 35 -14.20 -13.20 1.15
C PRO A 35 -13.89 -13.18 2.65
N LYS A 36 -12.68 -12.70 3.00
CA LYS A 36 -12.24 -12.50 4.38
C LYS A 36 -12.34 -11.02 4.71
N ALA A 37 -12.89 -10.70 5.88
CA ALA A 37 -13.05 -9.33 6.36
C ALA A 37 -11.88 -8.96 7.30
N VAL A 38 -10.95 -8.15 6.83
CA VAL A 38 -9.77 -7.73 7.59
C VAL A 38 -10.11 -6.49 8.42
N ALA A 39 -9.93 -6.57 9.74
CA ALA A 39 -10.20 -5.48 10.68
C ALA A 39 -8.93 -4.67 10.94
N VAL A 40 -8.87 -3.45 10.40
CA VAL A 40 -7.69 -2.58 10.43
C VAL A 40 -7.80 -1.53 11.53
N PRO A 41 -6.81 -1.40 12.45
CA PRO A 41 -6.82 -0.39 13.51
C PRO A 41 -6.30 0.96 13.02
N GLN A 42 -6.65 2.04 13.73
CA GLN A 42 -6.25 3.42 13.38
C GLN A 42 -4.73 3.60 13.34
N ARG A 43 -3.97 2.98 14.25
CA ARG A 43 -2.50 3.06 14.26
C ARG A 43 -1.86 2.55 12.96
N ALA A 44 -2.49 1.56 12.31
CA ALA A 44 -1.97 0.99 11.09
C ALA A 44 -2.04 1.97 9.91
N ILE A 45 -3.09 2.80 9.85
CA ILE A 45 -3.16 3.91 8.89
C ILE A 45 -2.06 4.94 9.20
N THR A 46 -1.91 5.33 10.46
CA THR A 46 -0.89 6.30 10.87
C THR A 46 0.51 5.79 10.49
N ARG A 47 0.83 4.52 10.79
CA ARG A 47 2.09 3.88 10.42
C ARG A 47 2.35 3.93 8.91
N LEU A 48 1.30 3.73 8.10
CA LEU A 48 1.44 3.70 6.65
C LEU A 48 1.90 5.05 6.09
N VAL A 49 1.43 6.17 6.63
CA VAL A 49 1.57 7.47 5.96
C VAL A 49 2.24 8.57 6.81
N ARG A 50 2.50 8.34 8.11
CA ARG A 50 3.16 9.33 8.98
C ARG A 50 4.59 8.91 9.31
N GLY A 51 5.57 9.79 9.03
CA GLY A 51 6.98 9.50 9.22
C GLY A 51 7.50 8.38 8.32
N ALA A 52 6.81 8.07 7.25
CA ALA A 52 7.21 7.06 6.27
C ALA A 52 8.12 7.70 5.21
N GLU A 53 9.20 7.00 4.85
CA GLU A 53 10.26 7.52 3.96
C GLU A 53 10.16 6.94 2.53
N TYR A 54 9.31 5.96 2.30
CA TYR A 54 9.16 5.32 1.00
C TYR A 54 8.48 6.21 -0.04
N ALA A 55 7.77 7.25 0.37
CA ALA A 55 7.14 8.26 -0.47
C ALA A 55 7.27 9.65 0.15
N ASP A 56 7.15 10.69 -0.66
CA ASP A 56 7.01 12.06 -0.20
C ASP A 56 5.52 12.37 0.00
N PHE A 57 5.15 12.78 1.20
CA PHE A 57 3.80 13.13 1.60
C PHE A 57 3.62 14.65 1.81
N GLY A 58 4.60 15.45 1.43
CA GLY A 58 4.60 16.89 1.66
C GLY A 58 3.40 17.64 1.07
N PRO A 59 3.14 18.87 1.54
CA PRO A 59 1.96 19.66 1.19
C PRO A 59 1.92 20.09 -0.29
N ASP A 60 3.04 20.01 -1.00
CA ASP A 60 3.16 20.29 -2.43
C ASP A 60 2.84 19.07 -3.33
N GLN A 61 2.51 17.93 -2.72
CA GLN A 61 2.08 16.75 -3.43
C GLN A 61 0.59 16.75 -3.74
N VAL A 62 0.24 16.12 -4.86
CA VAL A 62 -1.14 15.88 -5.27
C VAL A 62 -1.31 14.40 -5.50
N PHE A 63 -2.02 13.75 -4.60
CA PHE A 63 -2.36 12.33 -4.69
C PHE A 63 -3.63 12.14 -5.50
N LEU A 64 -3.69 11.05 -6.25
CA LEU A 64 -4.92 10.64 -6.93
C LEU A 64 -5.54 9.46 -6.18
N GLN A 65 -6.80 9.61 -5.75
CA GLN A 65 -7.62 8.47 -5.34
C GLN A 65 -8.21 7.83 -6.59
N TYR A 66 -7.64 6.70 -6.98
CA TYR A 66 -8.00 5.93 -8.17
C TYR A 66 -8.42 4.48 -7.85
N ALA A 67 -7.79 3.87 -6.86
CA ALA A 67 -8.16 2.54 -6.39
C ALA A 67 -9.59 2.55 -5.80
N PRO A 68 -10.40 1.52 -6.06
CA PRO A 68 -11.68 1.35 -5.37
C PRO A 68 -11.49 1.40 -3.86
N VAL A 69 -12.40 2.05 -3.13
CA VAL A 69 -12.33 2.12 -1.65
C VAL A 69 -12.43 0.74 -0.96
N SER A 70 -12.83 -0.28 -1.70
CA SER A 70 -12.81 -1.68 -1.27
C SER A 70 -11.45 -2.37 -1.44
N PHE A 71 -10.45 -1.67 -1.95
CA PHE A 71 -9.09 -2.14 -2.14
C PHE A 71 -8.13 -1.33 -1.25
N ASP A 72 -7.22 -1.99 -0.55
CA ASP A 72 -6.42 -1.39 0.53
C ASP A 72 -5.43 -0.31 0.07
N ALA A 73 -5.07 -0.27 -1.21
CA ALA A 73 -4.30 0.85 -1.76
C ALA A 73 -5.03 2.20 -1.60
N ALA A 74 -6.37 2.22 -1.56
CA ALA A 74 -7.12 3.43 -1.25
C ALA A 74 -6.76 4.01 0.13
N THR A 75 -6.30 3.20 1.07
CA THR A 75 -5.81 3.68 2.37
C THR A 75 -4.61 4.61 2.21
N PHE A 76 -3.64 4.22 1.38
CA PHE A 76 -2.50 5.07 1.04
C PHE A 76 -2.93 6.33 0.30
N GLU A 77 -3.77 6.17 -0.74
CA GLU A 77 -4.21 7.27 -1.61
C GLU A 77 -4.99 8.35 -0.86
N ILE A 78 -5.84 7.95 0.09
CA ILE A 78 -6.71 8.87 0.86
C ILE A 78 -5.97 9.46 2.05
N TRP A 79 -5.39 8.61 2.90
CA TRP A 79 -4.82 9.06 4.16
C TRP A 79 -3.41 9.67 4.00
N GLY A 80 -2.70 9.31 2.93
CA GLY A 80 -1.41 9.94 2.59
C GLY A 80 -1.53 11.46 2.54
N PRO A 81 -2.33 12.02 1.66
CA PRO A 81 -2.49 13.47 1.57
C PRO A 81 -3.22 14.07 2.78
N LEU A 82 -4.30 13.46 3.27
CA LEU A 82 -5.12 14.06 4.33
C LEU A 82 -4.40 14.21 5.66
N LEU A 83 -3.54 13.25 6.03
CA LEU A 83 -2.78 13.32 7.28
C LEU A 83 -1.49 14.15 7.19
N ASN A 84 -1.09 14.59 5.98
CA ASN A 84 0.17 15.31 5.77
C ASN A 84 -0.01 16.70 5.13
N GLY A 85 -1.26 17.15 4.93
CA GLY A 85 -1.56 18.47 4.38
C GLY A 85 -1.35 18.59 2.87
N ALA A 86 -1.23 17.48 2.16
CA ALA A 86 -1.18 17.43 0.71
C ALA A 86 -2.61 17.46 0.10
N ARG A 87 -2.69 17.57 -1.22
CA ARG A 87 -3.98 17.61 -1.93
C ARG A 87 -4.40 16.20 -2.37
N LEU A 88 -5.68 15.89 -2.18
CA LEU A 88 -6.32 14.69 -2.72
C LEU A 88 -7.16 15.06 -3.94
N ALA A 89 -6.82 14.52 -5.10
CA ALA A 89 -7.65 14.54 -6.30
C ALA A 89 -8.50 13.26 -6.34
N LEU A 90 -9.77 13.39 -6.68
CA LEU A 90 -10.69 12.25 -6.76
C LEU A 90 -10.94 11.87 -8.22
N ALA A 91 -10.76 10.62 -8.55
CA ALA A 91 -11.24 10.09 -9.80
C ALA A 91 -12.78 10.03 -9.82
N ALA A 92 -13.40 10.35 -10.94
CA ALA A 92 -14.85 10.21 -11.08
C ALA A 92 -15.24 8.73 -10.93
N GLY A 93 -16.38 8.48 -10.29
CA GLY A 93 -16.89 7.11 -10.12
C GLY A 93 -17.17 6.42 -11.45
N GLY A 94 -17.00 5.09 -11.49
CA GLY A 94 -17.24 4.25 -12.67
C GLY A 94 -15.93 3.68 -13.27
N LYS A 95 -16.08 2.86 -14.31
CA LYS A 95 -14.92 2.32 -15.06
C LYS A 95 -14.28 3.44 -15.87
N GLN A 96 -13.04 3.76 -15.58
CA GLN A 96 -12.25 4.72 -16.35
C GLN A 96 -11.33 3.98 -17.32
N SER A 97 -11.17 4.52 -18.50
CA SER A 97 -10.16 4.05 -19.46
C SER A 97 -8.76 4.53 -19.06
N LEU A 98 -7.72 3.94 -19.66
CA LEU A 98 -6.35 4.42 -19.46
C LEU A 98 -6.16 5.86 -19.99
N ALA A 99 -6.91 6.23 -21.04
CA ALA A 99 -6.91 7.61 -21.58
C ALA A 99 -7.53 8.60 -20.59
N ASP A 100 -8.61 8.21 -19.89
CA ASP A 100 -9.21 9.03 -18.85
C ASP A 100 -8.27 9.23 -17.68
N LEU A 101 -7.54 8.19 -17.26
CA LEU A 101 -6.51 8.28 -16.23
C LEU A 101 -5.40 9.26 -16.63
N GLY A 102 -4.89 9.16 -17.87
CA GLY A 102 -3.86 10.08 -18.37
C GLY A 102 -4.35 11.54 -18.39
N SER A 103 -5.60 11.76 -18.84
CA SER A 103 -6.22 13.08 -18.84
C SER A 103 -6.41 13.63 -17.42
N LEU A 104 -6.77 12.77 -16.47
CA LEU A 104 -6.98 13.13 -15.07
C LEU A 104 -5.64 13.54 -14.40
N ILE A 105 -4.56 12.80 -14.65
CA ILE A 105 -3.21 13.13 -14.16
C ILE A 105 -2.85 14.56 -14.55
N SER A 106 -3.00 14.90 -15.82
CA SER A 106 -2.66 16.24 -16.32
C SER A 106 -3.60 17.33 -15.82
N ARG A 107 -4.92 17.09 -15.84
CA ARG A 107 -5.94 18.07 -15.47
C ARG A 107 -5.85 18.44 -13.98
N GLU A 108 -5.66 17.44 -13.12
CA GLU A 108 -5.58 17.65 -11.67
C GLU A 108 -4.17 17.97 -11.18
N GLY A 109 -3.16 17.93 -12.06
CA GLY A 109 -1.76 18.14 -11.69
C GLY A 109 -1.27 17.09 -10.68
N VAL A 110 -1.62 15.84 -10.90
CA VAL A 110 -1.24 14.73 -10.02
C VAL A 110 0.27 14.56 -10.00
N THR A 111 0.86 14.48 -8.82
CA THR A 111 2.30 14.26 -8.63
C THR A 111 2.60 12.88 -8.05
N THR A 112 1.63 12.28 -7.34
CA THR A 112 1.78 10.99 -6.67
C THR A 112 0.66 10.05 -7.11
N LEU A 113 1.05 8.90 -7.66
CA LEU A 113 0.12 7.89 -8.16
C LEU A 113 0.55 6.50 -7.70
N TRP A 114 -0.42 5.68 -7.32
CA TRP A 114 -0.24 4.24 -7.13
C TRP A 114 -0.99 3.47 -8.23
N LEU A 115 -0.37 2.41 -8.75
CA LEU A 115 -0.97 1.52 -9.76
C LEU A 115 -0.71 0.06 -9.41
N THR A 116 -1.66 -0.82 -9.73
CA THR A 116 -1.35 -2.26 -9.79
C THR A 116 -0.29 -2.52 -10.86
N GLY A 117 0.48 -3.62 -10.74
CA GLY A 117 1.48 -4.00 -11.75
C GLY A 117 0.89 -4.07 -13.16
N GLY A 118 -0.31 -4.63 -13.33
CA GLY A 118 -1.00 -4.67 -14.61
C GLY A 118 -1.35 -3.29 -15.17
N LEU A 119 -1.85 -2.37 -14.35
CA LEU A 119 -2.12 -0.99 -14.77
C LEU A 119 -0.84 -0.20 -15.08
N PHE A 120 0.20 -0.39 -14.29
CA PHE A 120 1.52 0.19 -14.53
C PHE A 120 2.06 -0.22 -15.91
N ASN A 121 2.01 -1.52 -16.22
CA ASN A 121 2.43 -2.03 -17.52
C ASN A 121 1.59 -1.42 -18.65
N ALA A 122 0.26 -1.45 -18.52
CA ALA A 122 -0.66 -0.95 -19.54
C ALA A 122 -0.50 0.56 -19.81
N MET A 123 -0.30 1.37 -18.76
CA MET A 123 -0.04 2.81 -18.92
C MET A 123 1.28 3.08 -19.65
N LEU A 124 2.34 2.36 -19.29
CA LEU A 124 3.64 2.49 -19.97
C LEU A 124 3.56 2.07 -21.45
N ASP A 125 2.76 1.08 -21.78
CA ASP A 125 2.64 0.62 -23.16
C ASP A 125 1.77 1.52 -24.02
N THR A 126 0.72 2.12 -23.44
CA THR A 126 -0.30 2.81 -24.23
C THR A 126 -0.22 4.34 -24.08
N TYR A 127 0.04 4.85 -22.89
CA TYR A 127 0.01 6.28 -22.57
C TYR A 127 1.21 6.74 -21.73
N PRO A 128 2.46 6.40 -22.10
CA PRO A 128 3.63 6.71 -21.27
C PRO A 128 3.83 8.21 -21.04
N GLU A 129 3.50 9.03 -22.02
CA GLU A 129 3.63 10.49 -21.93
C GLU A 129 2.75 11.08 -20.81
N SER A 130 1.63 10.46 -20.52
CA SER A 130 0.72 10.90 -19.47
C SER A 130 1.30 10.73 -18.06
N LEU A 131 2.35 9.91 -17.90
CA LEU A 131 3.02 9.68 -16.61
C LEU A 131 4.13 10.69 -16.34
N LYS A 132 4.58 11.47 -17.34
CA LYS A 132 5.69 12.44 -17.20
C LYS A 132 5.48 13.54 -16.15
N PRO A 133 4.25 14.01 -15.85
CA PRO A 133 4.02 14.97 -14.78
C PRO A 133 4.24 14.43 -13.37
N LEU A 134 4.29 13.09 -13.20
CA LEU A 134 4.44 12.48 -11.89
C LEU A 134 5.84 12.73 -11.30
N ARG A 135 5.88 13.07 -10.03
CA ARG A 135 7.11 13.13 -9.23
C ARG A 135 7.41 11.80 -8.57
N GLN A 136 6.37 11.02 -8.26
CA GLN A 136 6.50 9.68 -7.70
C GLN A 136 5.39 8.77 -8.20
N LEU A 137 5.79 7.57 -8.57
CA LEU A 137 4.92 6.49 -9.05
C LEU A 137 5.22 5.23 -8.25
N LEU A 138 4.23 4.77 -7.51
CA LEU A 138 4.31 3.53 -6.77
C LEU A 138 3.56 2.46 -7.57
N ALA A 139 4.10 1.25 -7.59
CA ALA A 139 3.44 0.10 -8.22
C ALA A 139 3.57 -1.13 -7.32
N GLY A 140 2.62 -2.06 -7.42
CA GLY A 140 2.63 -3.26 -6.59
C GLY A 140 1.40 -4.13 -6.74
N GLY A 141 1.12 -4.95 -5.73
CA GLY A 141 0.03 -5.92 -5.72
C GLY A 141 0.34 -7.22 -6.46
N GLU A 142 1.39 -7.24 -7.26
CA GLU A 142 1.95 -8.39 -7.96
C GLU A 142 3.42 -8.15 -8.31
N ALA A 143 4.15 -9.18 -8.74
CA ALA A 143 5.53 -9.02 -9.16
C ALA A 143 5.65 -8.08 -10.36
N LEU A 144 6.48 -7.04 -10.24
CA LEU A 144 6.67 -6.06 -11.29
C LEU A 144 7.48 -6.61 -12.46
N SER A 145 7.06 -6.29 -13.67
CA SER A 145 7.78 -6.63 -14.89
C SER A 145 9.08 -5.84 -15.01
N VAL A 146 10.22 -6.54 -15.04
CA VAL A 146 11.54 -5.92 -15.21
C VAL A 146 11.62 -5.07 -16.48
N ALA A 147 11.01 -5.54 -17.57
CA ALA A 147 11.01 -4.81 -18.84
C ALA A 147 10.29 -3.46 -18.72
N HIS A 148 9.12 -3.45 -18.05
CA HIS A 148 8.35 -2.21 -17.84
C HIS A 148 9.01 -1.28 -16.83
N VAL A 149 9.65 -1.82 -15.80
CA VAL A 149 10.45 -1.02 -14.85
C VAL A 149 11.60 -0.32 -15.57
N ARG A 150 12.35 -1.03 -16.44
CA ARG A 150 13.42 -0.40 -17.26
C ARG A 150 12.85 0.70 -18.15
N LYS A 151 11.75 0.41 -18.85
CA LYS A 151 11.05 1.41 -19.68
C LYS A 151 10.64 2.64 -18.87
N ALA A 152 10.11 2.45 -17.65
CA ALA A 152 9.73 3.56 -16.77
C ALA A 152 10.95 4.39 -16.33
N LEU A 153 12.06 3.75 -15.96
CA LEU A 153 13.32 4.46 -15.61
C LEU A 153 13.84 5.31 -16.76
N ASP A 154 13.77 4.81 -17.99
CA ASP A 154 14.21 5.54 -19.18
C ASP A 154 13.28 6.71 -19.54
N MET A 155 11.98 6.51 -19.41
CA MET A 155 10.97 7.48 -19.84
C MET A 155 10.62 8.54 -18.79
N LEU A 156 10.83 8.23 -17.50
CA LEU A 156 10.46 9.06 -16.35
C LEU A 156 11.69 9.38 -15.48
N PRO A 157 12.76 9.99 -16.03
CA PRO A 157 14.05 10.14 -15.33
C PRO A 157 13.99 10.99 -14.07
N GLY A 158 12.96 11.79 -13.89
CA GLY A 158 12.75 12.62 -12.69
C GLY A 158 11.73 12.04 -11.70
N CYS A 159 11.12 10.90 -12.02
CA CYS A 159 10.09 10.28 -11.20
C CYS A 159 10.69 9.27 -10.23
N ARG A 160 10.34 9.39 -8.95
CA ARG A 160 10.67 8.37 -7.95
C ARG A 160 9.79 7.13 -8.17
N LEU A 161 10.39 6.03 -8.59
CA LEU A 161 9.70 4.76 -8.76
C LEU A 161 9.82 3.92 -7.47
N VAL A 162 8.72 3.32 -7.02
CA VAL A 162 8.68 2.50 -5.80
C VAL A 162 7.89 1.23 -6.06
N ASN A 163 8.49 0.08 -5.74
CA ASN A 163 7.76 -1.18 -5.61
C ASN A 163 7.21 -1.28 -4.18
N GLY A 164 5.88 -1.37 -4.03
CA GLY A 164 5.20 -1.51 -2.75
C GLY A 164 4.63 -2.92 -2.61
N TYR A 165 5.09 -3.64 -1.59
CA TYR A 165 4.61 -4.97 -1.23
C TYR A 165 3.93 -4.97 0.13
N GLY A 166 2.81 -5.66 0.25
CA GLY A 166 2.17 -5.95 1.52
C GLY A 166 0.79 -6.58 1.35
N PRO A 167 0.42 -7.48 2.28
CA PRO A 167 -0.95 -8.00 2.39
C PRO A 167 -1.85 -6.98 3.10
N THR A 168 -3.14 -7.03 2.83
CA THR A 168 -4.16 -6.20 3.50
C THR A 168 -4.15 -6.40 5.01
N GLU A 169 -3.78 -7.58 5.48
CA GLU A 169 -3.62 -7.94 6.89
C GLU A 169 -2.48 -7.20 7.60
N ASN A 170 -1.60 -6.55 6.84
CA ASN A 170 -0.58 -5.64 7.38
C ASN A 170 -0.67 -4.23 6.77
N THR A 171 -1.86 -3.84 6.37
CA THR A 171 -2.28 -2.50 5.94
C THR A 171 -1.42 -1.94 4.80
N THR A 172 -1.79 -2.32 3.59
CA THR A 172 -1.27 -1.87 2.28
C THR A 172 0.19 -2.22 2.04
N PHE A 173 1.15 -1.51 2.63
CA PHE A 173 2.58 -1.78 2.41
C PHE A 173 3.25 -2.28 3.69
N SER A 174 3.92 -3.42 3.59
CA SER A 174 4.82 -3.94 4.63
C SER A 174 6.27 -3.60 4.30
N CYS A 175 6.64 -3.75 3.03
CA CYS A 175 7.96 -3.46 2.50
C CYS A 175 7.85 -2.56 1.28
N CYS A 176 8.85 -1.69 1.11
CA CYS A 176 8.97 -0.86 -0.10
C CYS A 176 10.40 -0.87 -0.61
N TYR A 177 10.53 -0.83 -1.94
CA TYR A 177 11.80 -0.74 -2.62
C TYR A 177 11.82 0.47 -3.55
N GLN A 178 12.69 1.43 -3.28
CA GLN A 178 12.92 2.52 -4.22
C GLN A 178 13.72 1.99 -5.41
N ILE A 179 13.09 1.98 -6.58
CA ILE A 179 13.69 1.49 -7.81
C ILE A 179 14.60 2.58 -8.38
N ALA A 180 15.88 2.26 -8.53
CA ALA A 180 16.88 3.12 -9.16
C ALA A 180 17.45 2.41 -10.41
N PRO A 181 18.11 3.13 -11.32
CA PRO A 181 18.84 2.48 -12.41
C PRO A 181 19.79 1.40 -11.89
N GLY A 182 19.71 0.19 -12.45
CA GLY A 182 20.48 -0.96 -11.97
C GLY A 182 20.26 -2.21 -12.80
N ASP A 183 21.01 -3.27 -12.49
CA ASP A 183 20.92 -4.56 -13.19
C ASP A 183 19.83 -5.46 -12.57
N TYR A 184 18.58 -5.22 -12.94
CA TYR A 184 17.46 -6.09 -12.59
C TYR A 184 17.36 -7.22 -13.63
N ARG A 185 17.89 -8.41 -13.33
CA ARG A 185 17.89 -9.51 -14.31
C ARG A 185 16.60 -10.31 -14.28
N ASN A 186 16.12 -10.70 -13.11
CA ASN A 186 15.04 -11.68 -12.97
C ASN A 186 13.80 -11.14 -12.25
N ALA A 187 13.97 -10.22 -11.30
CA ALA A 187 12.87 -9.68 -10.49
C ALA A 187 13.21 -8.27 -9.97
N ILE A 188 12.18 -7.53 -9.59
CA ILE A 188 12.30 -6.29 -8.83
C ILE A 188 12.12 -6.64 -7.36
N PRO A 189 13.08 -6.30 -6.47
CA PRO A 189 12.96 -6.59 -5.04
C PRO A 189 11.71 -5.94 -4.42
N ILE A 190 11.17 -6.55 -3.38
CA ILE A 190 10.12 -5.95 -2.56
C ILE A 190 10.68 -4.95 -1.55
N GLY A 191 11.99 -4.95 -1.31
CA GLY A 191 12.69 -3.99 -0.49
C GLY A 191 12.75 -4.35 1.00
N ALA A 192 12.80 -3.30 1.81
CA ALA A 192 12.89 -3.41 3.28
C ALA A 192 11.56 -3.02 3.94
N PRO A 193 11.33 -3.46 5.19
CA PRO A 193 10.18 -3.02 5.98
C PRO A 193 10.10 -1.50 6.06
N ILE A 194 8.90 -0.95 5.90
CA ILE A 194 8.69 0.48 6.13
C ILE A 194 8.72 0.79 7.64
N ALA A 195 8.78 2.07 8.01
CA ALA A 195 8.85 2.49 9.41
C ALA A 195 7.80 1.79 10.29
N ASN A 196 8.18 1.39 11.50
CA ASN A 196 7.36 0.66 12.47
C ASN A 196 6.76 -0.66 11.95
N SER A 197 7.48 -1.31 11.03
CA SER A 197 7.15 -2.63 10.49
C SER A 197 8.33 -3.57 10.65
N THR A 198 8.04 -4.86 10.71
CA THR A 198 9.03 -5.93 10.72
C THR A 198 8.75 -6.93 9.62
N ALA A 199 9.78 -7.53 9.08
CA ALA A 199 9.68 -8.64 8.13
C ALA A 199 10.75 -9.68 8.47
N TYR A 200 10.36 -10.96 8.48
CA TYR A 200 11.21 -12.08 8.77
C TYR A 200 11.04 -13.17 7.72
N ILE A 201 12.12 -13.78 7.30
CA ILE A 201 12.10 -14.98 6.46
C ILE A 201 12.38 -16.17 7.36
N LEU A 202 11.38 -17.04 7.53
CA LEU A 202 11.39 -18.10 8.53
C LEU A 202 11.25 -19.48 7.89
N ASP A 203 11.79 -20.48 8.60
CA ASP A 203 11.52 -21.89 8.29
C ASP A 203 10.19 -22.38 8.90
N ASP A 204 9.86 -23.65 8.68
CA ASP A 204 8.66 -24.33 9.20
C ASP A 204 8.60 -24.40 10.74
N ARG A 205 9.72 -24.14 11.42
CA ARG A 205 9.85 -24.09 12.88
C ARG A 205 9.96 -22.68 13.44
N MET A 206 9.61 -21.66 12.63
CA MET A 206 9.68 -20.24 13.00
C MET A 206 11.09 -19.76 13.37
N ARG A 207 12.15 -20.33 12.77
CA ARG A 207 13.54 -19.91 12.97
C ARG A 207 13.98 -19.02 11.81
N LEU A 208 14.76 -17.98 12.11
CA LEU A 208 15.35 -17.11 11.11
C LEU A 208 16.26 -17.89 10.16
N LEU A 209 16.08 -17.67 8.87
CA LEU A 209 16.94 -18.21 7.84
C LEU A 209 18.08 -17.25 7.51
N PRO A 210 19.28 -17.77 7.18
CA PRO A 210 20.37 -16.93 6.76
C PRO A 210 20.09 -16.26 5.40
N PRO A 211 20.71 -15.08 5.11
CA PRO A 211 20.56 -14.42 3.83
C PRO A 211 20.86 -15.34 2.63
N GLY A 212 20.01 -15.25 1.61
CA GLY A 212 20.10 -16.08 0.41
C GLY A 212 19.42 -17.44 0.50
N THR A 213 18.75 -17.74 1.63
CA THR A 213 17.96 -18.97 1.81
C THR A 213 16.48 -18.63 1.69
N ALA A 214 15.78 -19.29 0.78
CA ALA A 214 14.33 -19.09 0.62
C ALA A 214 13.55 -19.63 1.83
N GLY A 215 12.56 -18.87 2.25
CA GLY A 215 11.64 -19.23 3.32
C GLY A 215 10.32 -18.47 3.25
N GLU A 216 9.42 -18.76 4.17
CA GLU A 216 8.13 -18.05 4.23
C GLU A 216 8.32 -16.66 4.83
N LEU A 217 7.73 -15.65 4.19
CA LEU A 217 7.74 -14.27 4.68
C LEU A 217 6.67 -14.06 5.75
N TYR A 218 7.09 -13.50 6.87
CA TYR A 218 6.24 -13.06 7.97
C TYR A 218 6.41 -11.57 8.17
N VAL A 219 5.30 -10.86 8.36
CA VAL A 219 5.32 -9.40 8.54
C VAL A 219 4.63 -9.01 9.85
N GLY A 220 5.08 -7.91 10.45
CA GLY A 220 4.60 -7.45 11.74
C GLY A 220 4.73 -5.95 11.94
N GLY A 221 4.58 -5.52 13.20
CA GLY A 221 4.64 -4.13 13.62
C GLY A 221 3.28 -3.44 13.68
N ASP A 222 3.28 -2.11 13.70
CA ASP A 222 2.06 -1.31 13.88
C ASP A 222 1.07 -1.40 12.71
N GLY A 223 1.49 -1.95 11.58
CA GLY A 223 0.64 -2.20 10.41
C GLY A 223 -0.31 -3.38 10.56
N LEU A 224 -0.09 -4.26 11.54
CA LEU A 224 -0.90 -5.46 11.69
C LEU A 224 -2.37 -5.13 11.97
N ALA A 225 -3.25 -5.79 11.21
CA ALA A 225 -4.67 -5.83 11.48
C ALA A 225 -4.97 -6.45 12.86
N ILE A 226 -6.14 -6.15 13.39
CA ILE A 226 -6.65 -6.77 14.61
C ILE A 226 -6.81 -8.28 14.38
N GLY A 227 -7.25 -8.66 13.18
CA GLY A 227 -7.49 -10.01 12.73
C GLY A 227 -8.58 -10.02 11.66
N TYR A 228 -9.15 -11.17 11.42
CA TYR A 228 -10.32 -11.32 10.55
C TYR A 228 -11.60 -11.11 11.37
N TRP A 229 -12.46 -10.22 10.89
CA TRP A 229 -13.72 -9.89 11.56
C TRP A 229 -14.64 -11.11 11.63
N ASN A 230 -15.08 -11.45 12.85
CA ASN A 230 -15.93 -12.60 13.14
C ASN A 230 -15.33 -13.98 12.75
N ASP A 231 -14.00 -14.07 12.58
CA ASP A 231 -13.31 -15.33 12.31
C ASP A 231 -12.08 -15.51 13.23
N PRO A 232 -12.28 -15.86 14.52
CA PRO A 232 -11.19 -16.04 15.47
C PRO A 232 -10.31 -17.26 15.13
N ALA A 233 -10.85 -18.28 14.48
CA ALA A 233 -10.09 -19.46 14.12
C ALA A 233 -9.06 -19.15 13.04
N LEU A 234 -9.46 -18.50 11.95
CA LEU A 234 -8.56 -18.06 10.91
C LEU A 234 -7.59 -16.98 11.42
N THR A 235 -8.06 -16.11 12.32
CA THR A 235 -7.17 -15.12 12.96
C THR A 235 -6.05 -15.81 13.72
N ALA A 236 -6.35 -16.82 14.55
CA ALA A 236 -5.32 -17.55 15.29
C ALA A 236 -4.37 -18.36 14.39
N GLU A 237 -4.85 -18.84 13.24
CA GLU A 237 -4.02 -19.54 12.25
C GLU A 237 -3.00 -18.61 11.57
N ARG A 238 -3.42 -17.39 11.24
CA ARG A 238 -2.63 -16.48 10.40
C ARG A 238 -1.85 -15.43 11.18
N PHE A 239 -2.37 -14.99 12.33
CA PHE A 239 -1.70 -14.02 13.20
C PHE A 239 -1.07 -14.74 14.38
N VAL A 240 0.15 -15.18 14.20
CA VAL A 240 0.90 -16.01 15.14
C VAL A 240 1.71 -15.17 16.12
N ALA A 241 2.11 -15.76 17.25
CA ALA A 241 3.01 -15.09 18.20
C ALA A 241 4.37 -14.79 17.54
N ASN A 242 4.93 -13.61 17.82
CA ASN A 242 6.27 -13.24 17.36
C ASN A 242 7.32 -13.91 18.28
N PRO A 243 8.13 -14.86 17.78
CA PRO A 243 9.14 -15.53 18.62
C PRO A 243 10.31 -14.61 19.02
N PHE A 244 10.45 -13.44 18.37
CA PHE A 244 11.54 -12.50 18.57
C PHE A 244 11.16 -11.31 19.45
N ALA A 245 9.86 -11.10 19.71
CA ALA A 245 9.37 -9.98 20.52
C ALA A 245 8.12 -10.41 21.33
N SER A 246 8.29 -10.46 22.64
CA SER A 246 7.22 -10.90 23.55
C SER A 246 5.99 -9.99 23.49
N GLY A 247 4.82 -10.57 23.38
CA GLY A 247 3.54 -9.86 23.32
C GLY A 247 3.17 -9.33 21.93
N GLU A 248 4.06 -9.45 20.96
CA GLU A 248 3.79 -9.09 19.57
C GLU A 248 3.29 -10.27 18.74
N ARG A 249 2.73 -9.96 17.57
CA ARG A 249 2.29 -10.95 16.60
C ARG A 249 2.93 -10.70 15.24
N LEU A 250 2.98 -11.75 14.44
CA LEU A 250 3.34 -11.72 13.02
C LEU A 250 2.16 -12.22 12.19
N TYR A 251 2.00 -11.67 11.01
CA TYR A 251 1.11 -12.22 10.00
C TYR A 251 1.90 -13.17 9.10
N ARG A 252 1.39 -14.39 8.97
CA ARG A 252 1.89 -15.41 8.08
C ARG A 252 1.38 -15.16 6.67
N THR A 253 2.24 -14.65 5.76
CA THR A 253 1.81 -14.18 4.44
C THR A 253 1.44 -15.33 3.49
N GLY A 254 2.17 -16.44 3.57
CA GLY A 254 2.11 -17.51 2.59
C GLY A 254 3.02 -17.27 1.38
N ASP A 255 3.71 -16.14 1.33
CA ASP A 255 4.65 -15.82 0.26
C ASP A 255 6.04 -16.36 0.58
N LEU A 256 6.76 -16.86 -0.44
CA LEU A 256 8.16 -17.24 -0.34
C LEU A 256 9.05 -16.08 -0.77
N ALA A 257 10.11 -15.83 -0.01
CA ALA A 257 11.10 -14.79 -0.27
C ALA A 257 12.53 -15.31 -0.09
#